data_86117f3186379b298b8fc7ca0b48284e
#
_entry.id   86117f3186379b298b8fc7ca0b48284e
#
_cell.length_a   1.000
_cell.length_b   1.000
_cell.length_c   1.000
_cell.angle_alpha   90.00
_cell.angle_beta   90.00
_cell.angle_gamma   90.00
#
_symmetry.space_group_name_H-M   'P 1'
#
loop_
_entity.id
_entity.type
_entity.pdbx_description
1 polymer ?
#
loop_
_entity_poly.entity_id
_entity_poly.type
_entity_poly.pdbx_seq_one_letter_code
_entity_poly.pdbx_strand_id
1 'polypeptide(L)'
;ALDKARDGFKKAFEEAGMKVEFEEKNAAGEMTTANLIATGFVNNKVDLIYAIATPTAQAAVQNTKEIPVVFSAVTDPKTAGLLNPNVTGISDAVDIKQQLQLLIKINPKVKNVGVLFNSAEQNSKVQVEQLKAAAKELGLTVVEKGVTQVSEMPQAIDSLMKDSDAIYLPTDNLVASTIKLIADKTNTAKKILFSAEPGMVEGGALITQGVDY
;
A
#
# COMPACT_ATOMS: atom_id res chain seq x y z
N ALA A 1 -9.90 -1.45 -2.70
CA ALA A 1 -8.85 -1.82 -3.67
C ALA A 1 -8.50 -3.31 -3.55
N LEU A 2 -7.97 -3.77 -2.42
CA LEU A 2 -7.50 -5.15 -2.26
C LEU A 2 -8.60 -6.22 -2.40
N ASP A 3 -9.85 -5.92 -2.08
CA ASP A 3 -10.98 -6.83 -2.32
C ASP A 3 -11.17 -7.15 -3.81
N LYS A 4 -10.95 -6.17 -4.71
CA LYS A 4 -11.00 -6.41 -6.16
C LYS A 4 -9.96 -7.44 -6.61
N ALA A 5 -8.74 -7.40 -6.04
CA ALA A 5 -7.70 -8.38 -6.34
C ALA A 5 -8.12 -9.80 -5.89
N ARG A 6 -8.70 -9.93 -4.68
CA ARG A 6 -9.27 -11.18 -4.19
C ARG A 6 -10.39 -11.71 -5.11
N ASP A 7 -11.33 -10.84 -5.42
CA ASP A 7 -12.51 -11.22 -6.20
C ASP A 7 -12.13 -11.60 -7.63
N GLY A 8 -11.19 -10.87 -8.24
CA GLY A 8 -10.64 -11.21 -9.56
C GLY A 8 -9.91 -12.54 -9.58
N PHE A 9 -9.12 -12.84 -8.52
CA PHE A 9 -8.47 -14.14 -8.37
C PHE A 9 -9.49 -15.30 -8.30
N LYS A 10 -10.52 -15.16 -7.48
CA LYS A 10 -11.59 -16.18 -7.37
C LYS A 10 -12.34 -16.36 -8.69
N LYS A 11 -12.67 -15.26 -9.34
CA LYS A 11 -13.37 -15.26 -10.63
C LYS A 11 -12.58 -16.01 -11.72
N ALA A 12 -11.25 -15.88 -11.73
CA ALA A 12 -10.42 -16.59 -12.71
C ALA A 12 -10.56 -18.13 -12.61
N PHE A 13 -10.72 -18.68 -11.40
CA PHE A 13 -10.98 -20.12 -11.21
C PHE A 13 -12.39 -20.51 -11.68
N GLU A 14 -13.39 -19.67 -11.41
CA GLU A 14 -14.76 -19.88 -11.88
C GLU A 14 -14.81 -19.92 -13.40
N GLU A 15 -14.18 -18.93 -14.07
CA GLU A 15 -14.11 -18.85 -15.53
C GLU A 15 -13.35 -20.02 -16.17
N ALA A 16 -12.32 -20.53 -15.47
CA ALA A 16 -11.58 -21.72 -15.88
C ALA A 16 -12.34 -23.04 -15.63
N GLY A 17 -13.52 -23.01 -14.99
CA GLY A 17 -14.29 -24.19 -14.61
C GLY A 17 -13.62 -25.05 -13.56
N MET A 18 -12.69 -24.50 -12.80
CA MET A 18 -11.95 -25.20 -11.74
C MET A 18 -12.72 -25.15 -10.42
N LYS A 19 -12.87 -26.31 -9.78
CA LYS A 19 -13.44 -26.40 -8.43
C LYS A 19 -12.34 -26.21 -7.40
N VAL A 20 -12.39 -25.09 -6.68
CA VAL A 20 -11.42 -24.73 -5.63
C VAL A 20 -12.16 -24.40 -4.35
N GLU A 21 -11.68 -24.89 -3.23
CA GLU A 21 -12.13 -24.48 -1.90
C GLU A 21 -11.24 -23.33 -1.42
N PHE A 22 -11.86 -22.21 -1.03
CA PHE A 22 -11.16 -21.02 -0.55
C PHE A 22 -11.28 -20.88 0.97
N GLU A 23 -10.14 -20.90 1.66
CA GLU A 23 -10.06 -20.44 3.06
C GLU A 23 -9.57 -19.00 3.10
N GLU A 24 -10.44 -18.05 3.47
CA GLU A 24 -10.12 -16.63 3.48
C GLU A 24 -9.86 -16.12 4.90
N LYS A 25 -8.75 -15.42 5.08
CA LYS A 25 -8.36 -14.78 6.34
C LYS A 25 -7.92 -13.34 6.08
N ASN A 26 -8.17 -12.46 7.05
CA ASN A 26 -7.77 -11.06 7.00
C ASN A 26 -6.89 -10.73 8.21
N ALA A 27 -5.68 -10.23 7.94
CA ALA A 27 -4.72 -9.84 8.96
C ALA A 27 -4.99 -8.43 9.54
N ALA A 28 -5.94 -7.69 8.98
CA ALA A 28 -6.32 -6.33 9.41
C ALA A 28 -5.12 -5.35 9.53
N GLY A 29 -4.10 -5.51 8.69
CA GLY A 29 -2.87 -4.70 8.72
C GLY A 29 -1.86 -5.11 9.79
N GLU A 30 -2.14 -6.14 10.58
CA GLU A 30 -1.27 -6.57 11.69
C GLU A 30 -0.32 -7.70 11.26
N MET A 31 0.99 -7.43 11.28
CA MET A 31 2.03 -8.40 10.86
C MET A 31 2.01 -9.68 11.70
N THR A 32 1.79 -9.57 13.02
CA THR A 32 1.70 -10.74 13.90
C THR A 32 0.54 -11.65 13.49
N THR A 33 -0.61 -11.06 13.19
CA THR A 33 -1.79 -11.78 12.70
C THR A 33 -1.53 -12.41 11.34
N ALA A 34 -0.85 -11.71 10.42
CA ALA A 34 -0.47 -12.25 9.11
C ALA A 34 0.42 -13.49 9.25
N ASN A 35 1.40 -13.47 10.16
CA ASN A 35 2.26 -14.63 10.44
C ASN A 35 1.47 -15.80 11.04
N LEU A 36 0.55 -15.56 11.97
CA LEU A 36 -0.31 -16.62 12.53
C LEU A 36 -1.20 -17.26 11.46
N ILE A 37 -1.77 -16.46 10.58
CA ILE A 37 -2.57 -16.94 9.44
C ILE A 37 -1.72 -17.81 8.51
N ALA A 38 -0.54 -17.33 8.11
CA ALA A 38 0.37 -18.06 7.25
C ALA A 38 0.81 -19.38 7.87
N THR A 39 1.14 -19.40 9.16
CA THR A 39 1.43 -20.62 9.93
C THR A 39 0.24 -21.59 9.92
N GLY A 40 -0.98 -21.07 10.07
CA GLY A 40 -2.22 -21.87 10.01
C GLY A 40 -2.38 -22.57 8.65
N PHE A 41 -2.21 -21.83 7.55
CA PHE A 41 -2.29 -22.38 6.20
C PHE A 41 -1.23 -23.47 5.96
N VAL A 42 0.00 -23.27 6.44
CA VAL A 42 1.06 -24.29 6.33
C VAL A 42 0.71 -25.55 7.12
N ASN A 43 0.20 -25.41 8.34
CA ASN A 43 -0.23 -26.54 9.18
C ASN A 43 -1.41 -27.29 8.57
N ASN A 44 -2.34 -26.58 7.93
CA ASN A 44 -3.49 -27.15 7.21
C ASN A 44 -3.08 -27.77 5.87
N LYS A 45 -1.83 -27.60 5.44
CA LYS A 45 -1.28 -28.13 4.18
C LYS A 45 -2.11 -27.72 2.97
N VAL A 46 -2.45 -26.42 2.88
CA VAL A 46 -3.13 -25.88 1.71
C VAL A 46 -2.28 -26.07 0.45
N ASP A 47 -2.91 -26.24 -0.71
CA ASP A 47 -2.19 -26.49 -1.97
C ASP A 47 -1.52 -25.23 -2.54
N LEU A 48 -2.04 -24.03 -2.18
CA LEU A 48 -1.55 -22.75 -2.65
C LEU A 48 -1.92 -21.65 -1.65
N ILE A 49 -1.04 -20.68 -1.47
CA ILE A 49 -1.34 -19.45 -0.71
C ILE A 49 -1.41 -18.27 -1.69
N TYR A 50 -2.55 -17.59 -1.73
CA TYR A 50 -2.68 -16.30 -2.41
C TYR A 50 -2.55 -15.17 -1.40
N ALA A 51 -1.51 -14.38 -1.55
CA ALA A 51 -1.17 -13.31 -0.61
C ALA A 51 -1.41 -11.93 -1.27
N ILE A 52 -2.28 -11.12 -0.68
CA ILE A 52 -2.60 -9.79 -1.17
C ILE A 52 -1.93 -8.75 -0.29
N ALA A 53 -1.11 -7.89 -0.88
CA ALA A 53 -0.24 -6.88 -0.26
C ALA A 53 1.10 -7.41 0.27
N THR A 54 2.09 -6.52 0.36
CA THR A 54 3.46 -6.84 0.75
C THR A 54 3.57 -7.53 2.11
N PRO A 55 2.91 -7.06 3.20
CA PRO A 55 3.05 -7.69 4.52
C PRO A 55 2.57 -9.15 4.55
N THR A 56 1.47 -9.46 3.87
CA THR A 56 0.93 -10.83 3.83
C THR A 56 1.79 -11.75 2.99
N ALA A 57 2.32 -11.25 1.85
CA ALA A 57 3.25 -12.00 1.02
C ALA A 57 4.57 -12.31 1.78
N GLN A 58 5.09 -11.35 2.53
CA GLN A 58 6.26 -11.56 3.41
C GLN A 58 5.97 -12.61 4.48
N ALA A 59 4.82 -12.53 5.14
CA ALA A 59 4.42 -13.54 6.12
C ALA A 59 4.32 -14.94 5.50
N ALA A 60 3.72 -15.07 4.31
CA ALA A 60 3.62 -16.34 3.62
C ALA A 60 5.00 -16.94 3.32
N VAL A 61 5.93 -16.20 2.72
CA VAL A 61 7.24 -16.72 2.33
C VAL A 61 8.19 -16.97 3.51
N GLN A 62 7.94 -16.34 4.65
CA GLN A 62 8.66 -16.63 5.90
C GLN A 62 8.25 -17.98 6.48
N ASN A 63 6.99 -18.40 6.29
CA ASN A 63 6.43 -19.59 6.89
C ASN A 63 6.51 -20.84 5.99
N THR A 64 6.69 -20.71 4.67
CA THR A 64 6.85 -21.85 3.76
C THR A 64 7.90 -21.62 2.69
N LYS A 65 8.56 -22.73 2.28
CA LYS A 65 9.43 -22.80 1.09
C LYS A 65 8.93 -23.84 0.09
N GLU A 66 7.85 -24.54 0.42
CA GLU A 66 7.33 -25.67 -0.34
C GLU A 66 5.97 -25.33 -0.98
N ILE A 67 5.04 -24.78 -0.18
CA ILE A 67 3.73 -24.39 -0.70
C ILE A 67 3.90 -23.23 -1.69
N PRO A 68 3.35 -23.34 -2.91
CA PRO A 68 3.34 -22.23 -3.87
C PRO A 68 2.68 -20.99 -3.27
N VAL A 69 3.33 -19.83 -3.44
CA VAL A 69 2.79 -18.53 -3.02
C VAL A 69 2.62 -17.67 -4.26
N VAL A 70 1.39 -17.26 -4.51
CA VAL A 70 1.06 -16.27 -5.54
C VAL A 70 0.72 -14.96 -4.84
N PHE A 71 1.35 -13.86 -5.24
CA PHE A 71 1.06 -12.55 -4.65
C PHE A 71 0.44 -11.58 -5.66
N SER A 72 -0.28 -10.61 -5.14
CA SER A 72 -0.72 -9.40 -5.84
C SER A 72 -0.61 -8.18 -4.94
N ALA A 73 -0.72 -7.00 -5.52
CA ALA A 73 -0.62 -5.73 -4.77
C ALA A 73 0.67 -5.65 -3.94
N VAL A 74 1.81 -6.01 -4.55
CA VAL A 74 3.14 -5.92 -3.96
C VAL A 74 3.97 -4.88 -4.72
N THR A 75 4.38 -3.84 -4.02
CA THR A 75 5.08 -2.69 -4.63
C THR A 75 6.46 -3.05 -5.19
N ASP A 76 7.27 -3.77 -4.42
CA ASP A 76 8.60 -4.22 -4.84
C ASP A 76 8.88 -5.64 -4.32
N PRO A 77 8.64 -6.67 -5.14
CA PRO A 77 8.86 -8.06 -4.74
C PRO A 77 10.31 -8.35 -4.36
N LYS A 78 11.28 -7.68 -4.99
CA LYS A 78 12.70 -7.89 -4.71
C LYS A 78 13.06 -7.38 -3.32
N THR A 79 12.73 -6.15 -3.01
CA THR A 79 13.00 -5.54 -1.70
C THR A 79 12.18 -6.22 -0.60
N ALA A 80 11.00 -6.73 -0.93
CA ALA A 80 10.17 -7.51 -0.01
C ALA A 80 10.68 -8.94 0.26
N GLY A 81 11.73 -9.41 -0.45
CA GLY A 81 12.29 -10.74 -0.26
C GLY A 81 11.45 -11.88 -0.89
N LEU A 82 10.70 -11.59 -1.95
CA LEU A 82 9.75 -12.51 -2.59
C LEU A 82 10.32 -13.22 -3.83
N LEU A 83 11.64 -13.34 -3.94
CA LEU A 83 12.29 -13.99 -5.09
C LEU A 83 12.63 -15.48 -4.84
N ASN A 84 11.81 -16.20 -4.10
CA ASN A 84 11.99 -17.62 -3.84
C ASN A 84 11.43 -18.48 -5.01
N PRO A 85 11.95 -19.70 -5.24
CA PRO A 85 11.50 -20.55 -6.33
C PRO A 85 10.01 -20.95 -6.30
N ASN A 86 9.40 -20.98 -5.11
CA ASN A 86 7.99 -21.27 -4.91
C ASN A 86 7.09 -20.02 -4.92
N VAL A 87 7.60 -18.87 -5.36
CA VAL A 87 6.88 -17.58 -5.25
C VAL A 87 6.79 -16.92 -6.63
N THR A 88 5.60 -16.46 -6.97
CA THR A 88 5.34 -15.65 -8.18
C THR A 88 4.20 -14.68 -7.92
N GLY A 89 3.99 -13.72 -8.80
CA GLY A 89 2.88 -12.79 -8.66
C GLY A 89 2.99 -11.53 -9.52
N ILE A 90 2.16 -10.54 -9.20
CA ILE A 90 2.04 -9.29 -9.92
C ILE A 90 2.35 -8.11 -9.00
N SER A 91 3.30 -7.26 -9.45
CA SER A 91 3.65 -6.01 -8.77
C SER A 91 2.66 -4.90 -9.14
N ASP A 92 2.42 -4.00 -8.19
CA ASP A 92 1.64 -2.77 -8.34
C ASP A 92 2.51 -1.49 -8.27
N ALA A 93 3.75 -1.57 -8.73
CA ALA A 93 4.65 -0.42 -8.75
C ALA A 93 4.04 0.78 -9.47
N VAL A 94 4.21 1.98 -8.90
CA VAL A 94 3.74 3.24 -9.47
C VAL A 94 4.90 4.15 -9.86
N ASP A 95 4.69 5.02 -10.85
CA ASP A 95 5.67 6.04 -11.21
C ASP A 95 5.47 7.31 -10.35
N ILE A 96 6.16 7.36 -9.23
CA ILE A 96 6.06 8.48 -8.27
C ILE A 96 6.51 9.81 -8.89
N LYS A 97 7.45 9.78 -9.85
CA LYS A 97 7.87 11.01 -10.53
C LYS A 97 6.74 11.61 -11.37
N GLN A 98 6.00 10.78 -12.11
CA GLN A 98 4.82 11.24 -12.84
C GLN A 98 3.73 11.75 -11.88
N GLN A 99 3.54 11.11 -10.75
CA GLN A 99 2.59 11.56 -9.72
C GLN A 99 2.94 12.95 -9.18
N LEU A 100 4.22 13.20 -8.86
CA LEU A 100 4.68 14.53 -8.44
C LEU A 100 4.59 15.56 -9.56
N GLN A 101 4.85 15.19 -10.81
CA GLN A 101 4.66 16.10 -11.95
C GLN A 101 3.18 16.50 -12.11
N LEU A 102 2.26 15.56 -11.90
CA LEU A 102 0.83 15.85 -11.89
C LEU A 102 0.46 16.82 -10.75
N LEU A 103 0.98 16.57 -9.54
CA LEU A 103 0.78 17.47 -8.39
C LEU A 103 1.24 18.90 -8.69
N ILE A 104 2.42 19.06 -9.30
CA ILE A 104 2.95 20.38 -9.71
C ILE A 104 2.07 21.04 -10.77
N LYS A 105 1.52 20.28 -11.72
CA LYS A 105 0.58 20.81 -12.73
C LYS A 105 -0.70 21.36 -12.09
N ILE A 106 -1.20 20.67 -11.05
CA ILE A 106 -2.40 21.12 -10.32
C ILE A 106 -2.12 22.36 -9.49
N ASN A 107 -1.00 22.39 -8.81
CA ASN A 107 -0.59 23.55 -8.02
C ASN A 107 0.92 23.82 -8.15
N PRO A 108 1.31 24.72 -9.08
CA PRO A 108 2.72 25.05 -9.28
C PRO A 108 3.41 25.75 -8.08
N LYS A 109 2.65 26.12 -7.06
CA LYS A 109 3.19 26.76 -5.85
C LYS A 109 3.66 25.75 -4.81
N VAL A 110 3.38 24.46 -4.98
CA VAL A 110 3.84 23.41 -4.07
C VAL A 110 5.37 23.39 -4.04
N LYS A 111 5.94 23.42 -2.86
CA LYS A 111 7.37 23.31 -2.56
C LYS A 111 7.65 22.19 -1.57
N ASN A 112 6.79 22.05 -0.55
CA ASN A 112 6.93 21.07 0.50
C ASN A 112 5.83 20.02 0.36
N VAL A 113 6.21 18.77 0.13
CA VAL A 113 5.30 17.61 0.03
C VAL A 113 5.42 16.81 1.31
N GLY A 114 4.35 16.77 2.09
CA GLY A 114 4.27 15.91 3.28
C GLY A 114 3.94 14.48 2.89
N VAL A 115 4.64 13.50 3.46
CA VAL A 115 4.31 12.09 3.29
C VAL A 115 3.96 11.46 4.64
N LEU A 116 2.75 10.88 4.72
CA LEU A 116 2.29 10.10 5.86
C LEU A 116 2.34 8.63 5.53
N PHE A 117 3.01 7.83 6.34
CA PHE A 117 3.23 6.42 6.03
C PHE A 117 3.39 5.55 7.29
N ASN A 118 3.12 4.26 7.16
CA ASN A 118 3.42 3.27 8.18
C ASN A 118 4.91 2.89 8.13
N SER A 119 5.66 3.26 9.16
CA SER A 119 7.08 2.95 9.24
C SER A 119 7.40 1.47 9.51
N ALA A 120 6.39 0.64 9.76
CA ALA A 120 6.54 -0.81 9.86
C ALA A 120 6.38 -1.53 8.51
N GLU A 121 5.74 -0.90 7.50
CA GLU A 121 5.51 -1.49 6.19
C GLU A 121 6.69 -1.26 5.24
N GLN A 122 7.18 -2.35 4.62
CA GLN A 122 8.33 -2.28 3.70
C GLN A 122 7.97 -1.55 2.39
N ASN A 123 6.79 -1.80 1.83
CA ASN A 123 6.26 -1.10 0.64
C ASN A 123 6.27 0.42 0.85
N SER A 124 5.80 0.89 2.00
CA SER A 124 5.73 2.32 2.33
C SER A 124 7.12 2.95 2.41
N LYS A 125 8.08 2.29 3.05
CA LYS A 125 9.48 2.76 3.10
C LYS A 125 10.09 2.90 1.71
N VAL A 126 9.91 1.91 0.85
CA VAL A 126 10.41 1.94 -0.53
C VAL A 126 9.83 3.14 -1.28
N GLN A 127 8.53 3.36 -1.19
CA GLN A 127 7.88 4.49 -1.86
C GLN A 127 8.31 5.84 -1.29
N VAL A 128 8.54 5.95 0.02
CA VAL A 128 9.09 7.19 0.63
C VAL A 128 10.47 7.52 0.08
N GLU A 129 11.36 6.54 -0.05
CA GLU A 129 12.68 6.77 -0.64
C GLU A 129 12.60 7.14 -2.13
N GLN A 130 11.71 6.51 -2.90
CA GLN A 130 11.44 6.87 -4.29
C GLN A 130 10.85 8.28 -4.40
N LEU A 131 9.94 8.67 -3.49
CA LEU A 131 9.36 10.00 -3.42
C LEU A 131 10.44 11.07 -3.17
N LYS A 132 11.35 10.81 -2.22
CA LYS A 132 12.48 11.71 -1.90
C LYS A 132 13.40 11.90 -3.11
N ALA A 133 13.72 10.82 -3.80
CA ALA A 133 14.55 10.87 -5.01
C ALA A 133 13.88 11.68 -6.12
N ALA A 134 12.60 11.40 -6.42
CA ALA A 134 11.84 12.10 -7.44
C ALA A 134 11.60 13.59 -7.07
N ALA A 135 11.30 13.88 -5.82
CA ALA A 135 11.12 15.24 -5.31
C ALA A 135 12.38 16.08 -5.48
N LYS A 136 13.55 15.52 -5.16
CA LYS A 136 14.85 16.19 -5.36
C LYS A 136 15.08 16.59 -6.81
N GLU A 137 14.76 15.72 -7.76
CA GLU A 137 14.88 16.03 -9.20
C GLU A 137 13.94 17.15 -9.65
N LEU A 138 12.77 17.26 -9.01
CA LEU A 138 11.74 18.26 -9.32
C LEU A 138 11.85 19.54 -8.49
N GLY A 139 12.87 19.68 -7.64
CA GLY A 139 13.08 20.85 -6.78
C GLY A 139 12.05 20.97 -5.66
N LEU A 140 11.48 19.86 -5.22
CA LEU A 140 10.57 19.78 -4.06
C LEU A 140 11.30 19.29 -2.82
N THR A 141 10.77 19.66 -1.65
CA THR A 141 11.20 19.18 -0.34
C THR A 141 10.18 18.16 0.17
N VAL A 142 10.63 17.05 0.74
CA VAL A 142 9.77 16.05 1.38
C VAL A 142 9.82 16.21 2.89
N VAL A 143 8.66 16.28 3.52
CA VAL A 143 8.47 16.27 4.97
C VAL A 143 7.87 14.93 5.36
N GLU A 144 8.62 14.12 6.10
CA GLU A 144 8.23 12.75 6.42
C GLU A 144 7.52 12.67 7.78
N LYS A 145 6.46 11.87 7.85
CA LYS A 145 5.82 11.51 9.11
C LYS A 145 5.46 10.02 9.12
N GLY A 146 6.28 9.25 9.80
CA GLY A 146 6.05 7.83 10.05
C GLY A 146 5.14 7.62 11.27
N VAL A 147 4.25 6.65 11.16
CA VAL A 147 3.38 6.15 12.24
C VAL A 147 3.44 4.63 12.26
N THR A 148 3.00 4.00 13.33
CA THR A 148 2.93 2.53 13.44
C THR A 148 1.54 2.04 13.81
N GLN A 149 0.65 2.94 14.23
CA GLN A 149 -0.71 2.58 14.68
C GLN A 149 -1.70 3.70 14.41
N VAL A 150 -2.98 3.32 14.29
CA VAL A 150 -4.09 4.22 13.96
C VAL A 150 -4.22 5.39 14.93
N SER A 151 -3.95 5.17 16.22
CA SER A 151 -4.05 6.19 17.27
C SER A 151 -3.10 7.38 17.07
N GLU A 152 -2.03 7.22 16.30
CA GLU A 152 -1.05 8.27 16.00
C GLU A 152 -1.49 9.17 14.84
N MET A 153 -2.40 8.68 13.97
CA MET A 153 -2.81 9.36 12.73
C MET A 153 -3.32 10.79 12.94
N PRO A 154 -4.21 11.10 13.91
CA PRO A 154 -4.73 12.46 14.07
C PRO A 154 -3.65 13.49 14.33
N GLN A 155 -2.69 13.17 15.19
CA GLN A 155 -1.59 14.08 15.54
C GLN A 155 -0.55 14.15 14.41
N ALA A 156 -0.29 13.03 13.76
CA ALA A 156 0.67 12.95 12.65
C ALA A 156 0.24 13.83 11.48
N ILE A 157 -1.01 13.74 11.04
CA ILE A 157 -1.53 14.55 9.94
C ILE A 157 -1.61 16.04 10.30
N ASP A 158 -2.01 16.38 11.53
CA ASP A 158 -2.05 17.77 11.98
C ASP A 158 -0.65 18.41 12.01
N SER A 159 0.37 17.65 12.43
CA SER A 159 1.76 18.10 12.37
C SER A 159 2.24 18.28 10.94
N LEU A 160 1.97 17.29 10.08
CA LEU A 160 2.44 17.28 8.70
C LEU A 160 1.85 18.44 7.89
N MET A 161 0.57 18.76 8.09
CA MET A 161 -0.10 19.87 7.39
C MET A 161 0.48 21.26 7.70
N LYS A 162 1.16 21.44 8.83
CA LYS A 162 1.79 22.72 9.19
C LYS A 162 3.00 23.02 8.31
N ASP A 163 3.75 22.00 7.98
CA ASP A 163 5.05 22.13 7.31
C ASP A 163 5.00 21.76 5.81
N SER A 164 3.80 21.45 5.28
CA SER A 164 3.61 20.95 3.91
C SER A 164 2.55 21.72 3.14
N ASP A 165 2.76 21.90 1.84
CA ASP A 165 1.81 22.54 0.92
C ASP A 165 0.79 21.54 0.39
N ALA A 166 1.21 20.28 0.23
CA ALA A 166 0.39 19.16 -0.20
C ALA A 166 0.78 17.90 0.58
N ILE A 167 -0.14 16.95 0.72
CA ILE A 167 0.08 15.67 1.37
C ILE A 167 0.05 14.56 0.33
N TYR A 168 1.04 13.69 0.37
CA TYR A 168 1.16 12.48 -0.44
C TYR A 168 0.95 11.25 0.43
N LEU A 169 0.12 10.32 -0.04
CA LEU A 169 -0.12 9.04 0.60
C LEU A 169 0.38 7.91 -0.31
N PRO A 170 1.36 7.11 0.11
CA PRO A 170 1.82 5.93 -0.62
C PRO A 170 0.76 4.83 -0.63
N THR A 171 1.02 3.72 -1.33
CA THR A 171 0.23 2.48 -1.20
C THR A 171 0.52 1.84 0.16
N ASP A 172 -0.18 2.28 1.18
CA ASP A 172 0.04 1.97 2.59
C ASP A 172 -1.24 1.47 3.22
N ASN A 173 -1.20 0.26 3.80
CA ASN A 173 -2.41 -0.38 4.30
C ASN A 173 -2.99 0.32 5.54
N LEU A 174 -2.13 0.79 6.45
CA LEU A 174 -2.57 1.50 7.65
C LEU A 174 -3.14 2.87 7.29
N VAL A 175 -2.49 3.60 6.38
CA VAL A 175 -2.95 4.91 5.88
C VAL A 175 -4.28 4.74 5.14
N ALA A 176 -4.39 3.75 4.26
CA ALA A 176 -5.62 3.47 3.54
C ALA A 176 -6.79 3.15 4.48
N SER A 177 -6.56 2.40 5.56
CA SER A 177 -7.58 2.08 6.56
C SER A 177 -8.12 3.32 7.30
N THR A 178 -7.36 4.41 7.32
CA THR A 178 -7.70 5.67 8.01
C THR A 178 -7.97 6.83 7.06
N ILE A 179 -8.14 6.54 5.77
CA ILE A 179 -8.24 7.57 4.71
C ILE A 179 -9.34 8.60 4.98
N LYS A 180 -10.49 8.20 5.50
CA LYS A 180 -11.59 9.12 5.82
C LYS A 180 -11.16 10.21 6.80
N LEU A 181 -10.50 9.82 7.89
CA LEU A 181 -9.99 10.77 8.89
C LEU A 181 -8.96 11.73 8.28
N ILE A 182 -8.06 11.21 7.46
CA ILE A 182 -7.01 12.00 6.80
C ILE A 182 -7.66 13.00 5.83
N ALA A 183 -8.59 12.52 4.99
CA ALA A 183 -9.30 13.34 4.01
C ALA A 183 -10.12 14.45 4.66
N ASP A 184 -10.87 14.16 5.72
CA ASP A 184 -11.66 15.15 6.46
C ASP A 184 -10.77 16.30 7.00
N LYS A 185 -9.61 15.95 7.58
CA LYS A 185 -8.67 16.94 8.10
C LYS A 185 -8.03 17.78 6.98
N THR A 186 -7.54 17.14 5.92
CA THR A 186 -6.89 17.83 4.79
C THR A 186 -7.87 18.70 4.01
N ASN A 187 -9.09 18.24 3.79
CA ASN A 187 -10.15 18.99 3.11
C ASN A 187 -10.56 20.22 3.95
N THR A 188 -10.72 20.06 5.26
CA THR A 188 -11.00 21.19 6.18
C THR A 188 -9.88 22.22 6.14
N ALA A 189 -8.63 21.79 6.09
CA ALA A 189 -7.46 22.65 5.98
C ALA A 189 -7.20 23.15 4.55
N LYS A 190 -8.02 22.75 3.55
CA LYS A 190 -7.85 23.07 2.13
C LYS A 190 -6.46 22.68 1.58
N LYS A 191 -5.91 21.57 2.06
CA LYS A 191 -4.65 20.99 1.59
C LYS A 191 -4.93 19.99 0.48
N ILE A 192 -4.08 19.95 -0.54
CA ILE A 192 -4.14 18.91 -1.57
C ILE A 192 -3.76 17.58 -0.92
N LEU A 193 -4.64 16.59 -1.05
CA LEU A 193 -4.38 15.21 -0.67
C LEU A 193 -4.23 14.37 -1.94
N PHE A 194 -3.00 13.99 -2.26
CA PHE A 194 -2.65 13.13 -3.37
C PHE A 194 -2.45 11.70 -2.86
N SER A 195 -3.04 10.71 -3.51
CA SER A 195 -2.86 9.31 -3.15
C SER A 195 -2.23 8.50 -4.28
N ALA A 196 -1.47 7.46 -3.93
CA ALA A 196 -0.84 6.57 -4.89
C ALA A 196 -1.81 5.53 -5.47
N GLU A 197 -3.05 5.41 -4.94
CA GLU A 197 -4.00 4.40 -5.39
C GLU A 197 -5.46 4.91 -5.38
N PRO A 198 -6.34 4.40 -6.30
CA PRO A 198 -7.70 4.91 -6.50
C PRO A 198 -8.64 4.75 -5.30
N GLY A 199 -8.51 3.68 -4.53
CA GLY A 199 -9.39 3.42 -3.38
C GLY A 199 -9.34 4.52 -2.32
N MET A 200 -8.21 5.23 -2.21
CA MET A 200 -8.11 6.37 -1.30
C MET A 200 -8.87 7.60 -1.83
N VAL A 201 -9.07 7.73 -3.14
CA VAL A 201 -9.92 8.79 -3.71
C VAL A 201 -11.38 8.53 -3.40
N GLU A 202 -11.84 7.29 -3.46
CA GLU A 202 -13.18 6.89 -2.99
C GLU A 202 -13.37 7.22 -1.51
N GLY A 203 -12.29 7.17 -0.72
CA GLY A 203 -12.25 7.55 0.69
C GLY A 203 -12.13 9.05 0.97
N GLY A 204 -11.99 9.90 -0.06
CA GLY A 204 -11.99 11.36 0.06
C GLY A 204 -10.68 12.06 -0.29
N ALA A 205 -9.64 11.36 -0.76
CA ALA A 205 -8.47 12.02 -1.33
C ALA A 205 -8.86 12.77 -2.61
N LEU A 206 -8.15 13.86 -2.90
CA LEU A 206 -8.51 14.74 -4.01
C LEU A 206 -8.21 14.11 -5.37
N ILE A 207 -7.09 13.40 -5.49
CA ILE A 207 -6.58 12.91 -6.76
C ILE A 207 -5.62 11.74 -6.58
N THR A 208 -5.57 10.92 -7.60
CA THR A 208 -4.61 9.83 -7.74
C THR A 208 -4.08 9.74 -9.18
N GLN A 209 -2.95 9.10 -9.32
CA GLN A 209 -2.46 8.49 -10.55
C GLN A 209 -1.74 7.20 -10.13
N GLY A 210 -2.36 6.07 -10.37
CA GLY A 210 -1.84 4.79 -9.87
C GLY A 210 -2.47 3.59 -10.57
N VAL A 211 -2.24 2.42 -9.98
CA VAL A 211 -2.80 1.15 -10.45
C VAL A 211 -4.28 1.08 -10.09
N ASP A 212 -5.11 0.63 -11.04
CA ASP A 212 -6.50 0.24 -10.80
C ASP A 212 -6.53 -1.29 -10.58
N TYR A 213 -7.06 -1.71 -9.45
CA TYR A 213 -7.15 -3.14 -9.06
C TYR A 213 -8.42 -3.79 -9.59
#